data_64e91b33ed33705061c73a82b7ab5be7
#
_entry.id   64e91b33ed33705061c73a82b7ab5be7
#
_cell.length_a   1.000
_cell.length_b   1.000
_cell.length_c   1.000
_cell.angle_alpha   90.00
_cell.angle_beta   90.00
_cell.angle_gamma   90.00
#
_symmetry.space_group_name_H-M   'P 1'
#
loop_
_entity.id
_entity.type
_entity.pdbx_description
1 polymer ?
#
loop_
_entity_poly.entity_id
_entity_poly.type
_entity_poly.pdbx_seq_one_letter_code
_entity_poly.pdbx_strand_id
1 'polypeptide(L)'
;MKKPTQCVLWHTKNITPRDLNLELLKVYMRTAHIERDLFKCRECGQLYFHEWYEHVSFKHDAYMYDTYIPIENEEEAQKLLETMNSAELAQFVPQLHGSFTNDDTETLKWYEEAPKD
;
A
#
# COMPACT_ATOMS: atom_id res chain seq x y z
N MET A 1 -7.51 -3.99 -11.11
CA MET A 1 -6.08 -3.92 -11.39
C MET A 1 -5.50 -5.31 -11.54
N LYS A 2 -4.41 -5.44 -12.25
CA LYS A 2 -3.86 -6.77 -12.55
C LYS A 2 -3.01 -7.32 -11.41
N LYS A 3 -3.03 -8.63 -11.25
CA LYS A 3 -2.10 -9.31 -10.35
C LYS A 3 -0.68 -9.18 -10.90
N PRO A 4 0.28 -8.70 -10.08
CA PRO A 4 1.65 -8.46 -10.56
C PRO A 4 2.47 -9.76 -10.56
N THR A 5 2.06 -10.73 -11.34
CA THR A 5 2.62 -12.10 -11.32
C THR A 5 4.11 -12.16 -11.67
N GLN A 6 4.65 -11.15 -12.35
CA GLN A 6 6.07 -11.08 -12.67
C GLN A 6 6.90 -10.50 -11.51
N CYS A 7 6.24 -9.93 -10.50
CA CYS A 7 6.94 -9.29 -9.38
C CYS A 7 7.23 -10.30 -8.28
N VAL A 8 8.46 -10.24 -7.74
CA VAL A 8 8.86 -11.14 -6.65
C VAL A 8 7.96 -10.99 -5.43
N LEU A 9 7.42 -9.80 -5.19
CA LEU A 9 6.53 -9.55 -4.05
C LEU A 9 5.26 -10.38 -4.12
N TRP A 10 4.77 -10.68 -5.33
CA TRP A 10 3.56 -11.50 -5.49
C TRP A 10 3.78 -12.93 -4.99
N HIS A 11 5.00 -13.41 -5.07
CA HIS A 11 5.35 -14.78 -4.70
C HIS A 11 5.96 -14.92 -3.31
N THR A 12 6.03 -13.82 -2.55
CA THR A 12 6.62 -13.80 -1.22
C THR A 12 5.52 -13.81 -0.17
N LYS A 13 5.64 -14.69 0.82
CA LYS A 13 4.72 -14.74 1.97
C LYS A 13 5.31 -13.93 3.12
N ASN A 14 4.44 -13.30 3.90
CA ASN A 14 4.85 -12.55 5.09
C ASN A 14 5.93 -11.52 4.76
N ILE A 15 5.58 -10.61 3.85
CA ILE A 15 6.50 -9.57 3.39
C ILE A 15 6.76 -8.58 4.51
N THR A 16 8.04 -8.26 4.73
CA THR A 16 8.44 -7.22 5.68
C THR A 16 8.98 -6.03 4.92
N PRO A 17 9.16 -4.86 5.55
CA PRO A 17 9.73 -3.70 4.86
C PRO A 17 11.09 -3.97 4.22
N ARG A 18 11.86 -4.93 4.74
CA ARG A 18 13.16 -5.32 4.17
C ARG A 18 13.02 -5.95 2.78
N ASP A 19 11.87 -6.57 2.51
CA ASP A 19 11.63 -7.23 1.24
C ASP A 19 11.21 -6.25 0.15
N LEU A 20 10.90 -5.01 0.52
CA LEU A 20 10.42 -3.99 -0.39
C LEU A 20 11.58 -3.26 -1.07
N ASN A 21 11.94 -3.72 -2.26
CA ASN A 21 12.98 -3.06 -3.06
C ASN A 21 12.29 -2.10 -4.04
N LEU A 22 11.79 -0.99 -3.49
CA LEU A 22 10.98 -0.03 -4.22
C LEU A 22 11.66 1.33 -4.31
N GLU A 23 11.46 1.98 -5.44
CA GLU A 23 11.95 3.33 -5.69
C GLU A 23 10.78 4.31 -5.68
N LEU A 24 10.90 5.37 -4.88
CA LEU A 24 9.88 6.43 -4.85
C LEU A 24 10.00 7.26 -6.13
N LEU A 25 8.92 7.31 -6.91
CA LEU A 25 8.87 8.09 -8.14
C LEU A 25 8.19 9.44 -7.97
N LYS A 26 7.12 9.48 -7.17
CA LYS A 26 6.30 10.67 -7.07
C LYS A 26 5.52 10.69 -5.76
N VAL A 27 5.38 11.86 -5.17
CA VAL A 27 4.54 12.07 -3.99
C VAL A 27 3.29 12.82 -4.43
N TYR A 28 2.12 12.23 -4.16
CA TYR A 28 0.83 12.84 -4.50
C TYR A 28 0.25 13.63 -3.34
N MET A 29 0.41 13.13 -2.13
CA MET A 29 -0.14 13.75 -0.93
C MET A 29 0.75 13.41 0.27
N ARG A 30 0.98 14.40 1.12
CA ARG A 30 1.71 14.17 2.36
C ARG A 30 1.18 15.10 3.45
N THR A 31 0.57 14.51 4.48
CA THR A 31 0.10 15.20 5.67
C THR A 31 0.65 14.49 6.90
N ALA A 32 0.31 14.98 8.09
CA ALA A 32 0.77 14.37 9.34
C ALA A 32 0.26 12.92 9.52
N HIS A 33 -0.88 12.58 8.92
CA HIS A 33 -1.54 11.30 9.15
C HIS A 33 -1.78 10.46 7.90
N ILE A 34 -1.49 10.99 6.73
CA ILE A 34 -1.70 10.25 5.48
C ILE A 34 -0.66 10.67 4.44
N GLU A 35 -0.13 9.67 3.74
CA GLU A 35 0.74 9.91 2.58
C GLU A 35 0.27 9.02 1.44
N ARG A 36 0.28 9.56 0.23
CA ARG A 36 -0.01 8.82 -1.00
C ARG A 36 1.08 9.11 -2.00
N ASP A 37 1.66 8.05 -2.55
CA ASP A 37 2.79 8.18 -3.46
C ASP A 37 2.85 7.02 -4.45
N LEU A 38 3.79 7.12 -5.37
CA LEU A 38 4.01 6.14 -6.42
C LEU A 38 5.40 5.55 -6.28
N PHE A 39 5.44 4.22 -6.23
CA PHE A 39 6.69 3.45 -6.19
C PHE A 39 6.83 2.56 -7.41
N LYS A 40 8.05 2.21 -7.69
CA LYS A 40 8.40 1.28 -8.75
C LYS A 40 9.31 0.19 -8.19
N CYS A 41 9.00 -1.06 -8.47
CA CYS A 41 9.88 -2.17 -8.09
C CYS A 41 11.17 -2.09 -8.89
N ARG A 42 12.31 -2.07 -8.19
CA ARG A 42 13.62 -1.95 -8.84
C ARG A 42 14.00 -3.19 -9.63
N GLU A 43 13.41 -4.34 -9.30
CA GLU A 43 13.74 -5.61 -9.95
C GLU A 43 12.95 -5.86 -11.23
N CYS A 44 11.65 -5.54 -11.24
CA CYS A 44 10.79 -5.89 -12.37
C CYS A 44 10.09 -4.68 -13.02
N GLY A 45 10.18 -3.51 -12.41
CA GLY A 45 9.56 -2.31 -12.96
C GLY A 45 8.07 -2.15 -12.66
N GLN A 46 7.48 -3.06 -11.89
CA GLN A 46 6.07 -2.94 -11.51
C GLN A 46 5.82 -1.65 -10.73
N LEU A 47 4.78 -0.92 -11.12
CA LEU A 47 4.36 0.28 -10.41
C LEU A 47 3.40 -0.07 -9.29
N TYR A 48 3.54 0.62 -8.16
CA TYR A 48 2.68 0.46 -6.99
C TYR A 48 2.21 1.82 -6.50
N PHE A 49 0.92 1.97 -6.39
CA PHE A 49 0.32 3.11 -5.67
C PHE A 49 0.38 2.77 -4.19
N HIS A 50 0.93 3.66 -3.39
CA HIS A 50 1.10 3.42 -1.96
C HIS A 50 0.32 4.44 -1.15
N GLU A 51 -0.33 3.97 -0.08
CA GLU A 51 -0.88 4.84 0.96
C GLU A 51 -0.33 4.42 2.31
N TRP A 52 0.20 5.39 3.04
CA TRP A 52 0.49 5.26 4.45
C TRP A 52 -0.57 6.04 5.21
N TYR A 53 -1.14 5.42 6.23
CA TYR A 53 -2.19 6.03 7.04
C TYR A 53 -1.93 5.77 8.50
N GLU A 54 -2.07 6.83 9.34
CA GLU A 54 -1.91 6.74 10.78
C GLU A 54 -3.25 7.02 11.46
N HIS A 55 -3.71 6.05 12.27
CA HIS A 55 -4.90 6.20 13.09
C HIS A 55 -4.46 6.45 14.54
N VAL A 56 -4.81 7.60 15.08
CA VAL A 56 -4.45 7.99 16.45
C VAL A 56 -5.65 7.80 17.36
N SER A 57 -5.46 7.04 18.45
CA SER A 57 -6.49 6.79 19.45
C SER A 57 -6.15 7.56 20.73
N PHE A 58 -7.17 8.06 21.42
CA PHE A 58 -7.00 8.73 22.70
C PHE A 58 -6.43 7.84 23.81
N LYS A 59 -6.64 6.53 23.70
CA LYS A 59 -6.28 5.59 24.77
C LYS A 59 -5.06 4.74 24.47
N HIS A 60 -4.60 4.73 23.23
CA HIS A 60 -3.57 3.80 22.79
C HIS A 60 -2.61 4.47 21.83
N ASP A 61 -1.50 3.78 21.58
CA ASP A 61 -0.53 4.22 20.59
C ASP A 61 -1.15 4.26 19.19
N ALA A 62 -0.53 5.02 18.32
CA ALA A 62 -0.97 5.12 16.94
C ALA A 62 -0.83 3.77 16.23
N TYR A 63 -1.85 3.44 15.44
CA TYR A 63 -1.78 2.33 14.50
C TYR A 63 -1.45 2.88 13.12
N MET A 64 -0.51 2.25 12.45
CA MET A 64 -0.11 2.65 11.12
C MET A 64 -0.43 1.55 10.12
N TYR A 65 -0.80 1.95 8.90
CA TYR A 65 -1.19 1.03 7.84
C TYR A 65 -0.45 1.40 6.57
N ASP A 66 0.08 0.40 5.87
CA ASP A 66 0.63 0.56 4.54
C ASP A 66 -0.18 -0.26 3.56
N THR A 67 -0.52 0.33 2.43
CA THR A 67 -1.23 -0.34 1.35
C THR A 67 -0.51 -0.07 0.05
N TYR A 68 -0.18 -1.13 -0.68
CA TYR A 68 0.45 -1.04 -2.00
C TYR A 68 -0.48 -1.70 -3.01
N ILE A 69 -0.89 -0.95 -4.01
CA ILE A 69 -1.79 -1.45 -5.06
C ILE A 69 -1.03 -1.46 -6.38
N PRO A 70 -0.87 -2.63 -7.02
CA PRO A 70 -0.18 -2.69 -8.31
C PRO A 70 -0.99 -1.98 -9.37
N ILE A 71 -0.34 -1.11 -10.12
CA ILE A 71 -0.97 -0.36 -11.22
C ILE A 71 -0.13 -0.47 -12.48
N GLU A 72 -0.76 -0.23 -13.61
CA GLU A 72 -0.09 -0.31 -14.91
C GLU A 72 0.40 1.04 -15.41
N ASN A 73 -0.26 2.13 -14.99
CA ASN A 73 0.03 3.47 -15.50
C ASN A 73 -0.50 4.56 -14.58
N GLU A 74 -0.20 5.82 -14.94
CA GLU A 74 -0.64 7.00 -14.18
C GLU A 74 -2.15 7.18 -14.18
N GLU A 75 -2.87 6.69 -15.18
CA GLU A 75 -4.32 6.80 -15.20
C GLU A 75 -4.95 6.02 -14.06
N GLU A 76 -4.40 4.84 -13.77
CA GLU A 76 -4.87 4.05 -12.62
C GLU A 76 -4.53 4.74 -11.32
N ALA A 77 -3.37 5.39 -11.22
CA ALA A 77 -3.01 6.17 -10.04
C ALA A 77 -4.02 7.29 -9.79
N GLN A 78 -4.46 7.98 -10.87
CA GLN A 78 -5.44 9.05 -10.73
C GLN A 78 -6.79 8.55 -10.23
N LYS A 79 -7.20 7.35 -10.64
CA LYS A 79 -8.42 6.73 -10.11
C LYS A 79 -8.32 6.49 -8.61
N LEU A 80 -7.17 6.01 -8.16
CA LEU A 80 -6.97 5.74 -6.74
C LEU A 80 -6.90 7.04 -5.93
N LEU A 81 -6.39 8.11 -6.52
CA LEU A 81 -6.35 9.42 -5.88
C LEU A 81 -7.74 10.03 -5.69
N GLU A 82 -8.74 9.57 -6.44
CA GLU A 82 -10.12 10.03 -6.29
C GLU A 82 -10.79 9.45 -5.05
N THR A 83 -10.22 8.40 -4.44
CA THR A 83 -10.78 7.82 -3.22
C THR A 83 -10.61 8.80 -2.06
N MET A 84 -11.64 8.92 -1.24
CA MET A 84 -11.71 9.90 -0.15
C MET A 84 -11.05 9.41 1.14
N ASN A 85 -10.93 8.10 1.30
CA ASN A 85 -10.40 7.53 2.54
C ASN A 85 -9.87 6.11 2.30
N SER A 86 -9.25 5.55 3.35
CA SER A 86 -8.66 4.22 3.28
C SER A 86 -9.68 3.11 3.04
N ALA A 87 -10.91 3.28 3.51
CA ALA A 87 -11.96 2.29 3.28
C ALA A 87 -12.34 2.19 1.81
N GLU A 88 -12.41 3.31 1.10
CA GLU A 88 -12.65 3.32 -0.34
C GLU A 88 -11.48 2.71 -1.08
N LEU A 89 -10.25 3.04 -0.66
CA LEU A 89 -9.04 2.49 -1.27
C LEU A 89 -8.98 0.98 -1.12
N ALA A 90 -9.47 0.43 0.00
CA ALA A 90 -9.48 -1.01 0.26
C ALA A 90 -10.33 -1.81 -0.73
N GLN A 91 -11.19 -1.16 -1.51
CA GLN A 91 -12.02 -1.83 -2.53
C GLN A 91 -11.21 -2.18 -3.79
N PHE A 92 -10.03 -1.62 -3.94
CA PHE A 92 -9.18 -1.88 -5.12
C PHE A 92 -8.21 -3.02 -4.83
N VAL A 93 -8.44 -4.15 -5.47
CA VAL A 93 -7.65 -5.37 -5.25
C VAL A 93 -7.07 -5.86 -6.59
N PRO A 94 -5.96 -6.59 -6.58
CA PRO A 94 -5.24 -7.06 -5.41
C PRO A 94 -4.50 -5.91 -4.71
N GLN A 95 -4.28 -6.07 -3.41
CA GLN A 95 -3.47 -5.09 -2.68
C GLN A 95 -2.59 -5.79 -1.64
N LEU A 96 -1.41 -5.24 -1.46
CA LEU A 96 -0.49 -5.65 -0.40
C LEU A 96 -0.73 -4.71 0.77
N HIS A 97 -1.09 -5.25 1.91
CA HIS A 97 -1.51 -4.45 3.07
C HIS A 97 -0.91 -4.98 4.36
N GLY A 98 -0.52 -4.07 5.23
CA GLY A 98 -0.06 -4.39 6.55
C GLY A 98 -0.43 -3.31 7.55
N SER A 99 -0.45 -3.69 8.82
CA SER A 99 -0.67 -2.76 9.92
C SER A 99 0.43 -2.97 10.96
N PHE A 100 0.78 -1.92 11.67
CA PHE A 100 1.81 -2.01 12.70
C PHE A 100 1.65 -0.90 13.72
N THR A 101 2.25 -1.11 14.90
CA THR A 101 2.37 -0.09 15.94
C THR A 101 3.85 0.25 16.07
N ASN A 102 4.18 1.23 16.92
CA ASN A 102 5.57 1.62 17.12
C ASN A 102 6.45 0.49 17.67
N ASP A 103 5.85 -0.49 18.34
CA ASP A 103 6.56 -1.59 18.99
C ASP A 103 6.61 -2.86 18.14
N ASP A 104 5.84 -2.94 17.08
CA ASP A 104 5.71 -4.15 16.26
C ASP A 104 6.45 -4.03 14.93
N THR A 105 6.96 -5.16 14.45
CA THR A 105 7.49 -5.26 13.11
C THR A 105 6.32 -5.42 12.13
N GLU A 106 6.30 -4.59 11.10
CA GLU A 106 5.27 -4.66 10.07
C GLU A 106 5.39 -5.95 9.26
N THR A 107 4.25 -6.60 9.03
CA THR A 107 4.14 -7.72 8.10
C THR A 107 3.01 -7.40 7.11
N LEU A 108 3.33 -7.48 5.83
CA LEU A 108 2.37 -7.20 4.76
C LEU A 108 1.93 -8.50 4.11
N LYS A 109 0.66 -8.53 3.72
CA LYS A 109 0.05 -9.69 3.05
C LYS A 109 -0.76 -9.24 1.86
N TRP A 110 -0.86 -10.11 0.87
CA TRP A 110 -1.70 -9.89 -0.30
C TRP A 110 -3.15 -10.20 0.01
N TYR A 111 -4.02 -9.29 -0.39
CA TYR A 111 -5.47 -9.45 -0.32
C TYR A 111 -6.01 -9.38 -1.74
N GLU A 112 -6.72 -10.43 -2.14
CA GLU A 112 -7.28 -10.54 -3.49
C GLU A 112 -8.77 -10.25 -3.54
N GLU A 113 -9.41 -10.13 -2.37
CA GLU A 113 -10.83 -9.82 -2.25
C GLU A 113 -11.02 -8.55 -1.43
N ALA A 114 -11.97 -7.71 -1.88
CA ALA A 114 -12.31 -6.51 -1.14
C ALA A 114 -12.96 -6.89 0.20
N PRO A 115 -12.78 -6.06 1.25
CA PRO A 115 -13.42 -6.30 2.53
C PRO A 115 -14.94 -6.38 2.39
N LYS A 116 -15.55 -7.27 3.14
CA LYS A 116 -17.01 -7.39 3.20
C LYS A 116 -17.50 -6.61 4.41
N ASP A 117 -18.56 -5.87 4.23
CA ASP A 117 -19.19 -5.12 5.31
C ASP A 117 -19.97 -6.05 6.24
#